data_c6176ef2af3c16eb6244a866456198e6
#
_entry.id   c6176ef2af3c16eb6244a866456198e6
#
_cell.length_a   1.000
_cell.length_b   1.000
_cell.length_c   1.000
_cell.angle_alpha   90.00
_cell.angle_beta   90.00
_cell.angle_gamma   90.00
#
_symmetry.space_group_name_H-M   'P 1'
#
loop_
_entity.id
_entity.type
_entity.pdbx_description
1 polymer ?
#
loop_
_entity_poly.entity_id
_entity_poly.type
_entity_poly.pdbx_seq_one_letter_code
_entity_poly.pdbx_strand_id
1 'polypeptide(L)'
;MAGNLNKTKHRIASINSTKKITKAMELVSTVKLKKFKNVMLKNELYSNELKSLTCTLFSRLDDEENKYTKLNDAEKDLLIVVSSNLGLCAGYNNDIYHYVEQNFDKNEVVIIPIGMKGDSYVKKKGFALNEEFVLLNEKINYLDITRLGKTVLSYFENKKYRSIKLVYTKYVNSIKFVPNTLSLFPLEIENVNDSTLIEPLYDPDLKTLIDNLVPLYVNINLYQKIVESQVCEQASRRNAMENATDNADELISTLTLEYNKARQAQITQEISEVIAGQK
;
A
#
# COMPACT_ATOMS: atom_id res chain seq x y z
N MET A 1 49.47 8.52 -1.05
CA MET A 1 48.75 7.38 -0.39
C MET A 1 47.90 7.83 0.80
N ALA A 2 48.33 8.77 1.64
CA ALA A 2 47.54 9.28 2.80
C ALA A 2 46.11 9.79 2.48
N GLY A 3 45.93 10.43 1.31
CA GLY A 3 44.61 10.92 0.90
C GLY A 3 43.58 9.82 0.66
N ASN A 4 44.02 8.62 0.26
CA ASN A 4 43.13 7.48 0.01
C ASN A 4 42.68 6.81 1.32
N LEU A 5 43.56 6.72 2.32
CA LEU A 5 43.22 6.20 3.66
C LEU A 5 42.15 7.06 4.36
N ASN A 6 42.33 8.38 4.35
CA ASN A 6 41.32 9.29 4.92
C ASN A 6 39.98 9.20 4.20
N LYS A 7 39.97 9.08 2.87
CA LYS A 7 38.75 8.89 2.07
C LYS A 7 38.02 7.60 2.45
N THR A 8 38.75 6.47 2.58
CA THR A 8 38.16 5.18 3.00
C THR A 8 37.61 5.25 4.41
N LYS A 9 38.32 5.90 5.35
CA LYS A 9 37.85 6.10 6.73
C LYS A 9 36.56 6.91 6.78
N HIS A 10 36.46 8.01 6.02
CA HIS A 10 35.24 8.80 5.89
C HIS A 10 34.08 7.99 5.29
N ARG A 11 34.36 7.17 4.28
CA ARG A 11 33.35 6.28 3.67
C ARG A 11 32.80 5.28 4.66
N ILE A 12 33.67 4.63 5.47
CA ILE A 12 33.25 3.72 6.55
C ILE A 12 32.35 4.45 7.56
N ALA A 13 32.71 5.65 7.98
CA ALA A 13 31.92 6.44 8.92
C ALA A 13 30.53 6.81 8.35
N SER A 14 30.46 7.20 7.06
CA SER A 14 29.21 7.50 6.37
C SER A 14 28.29 6.27 6.28
N ILE A 15 28.83 5.12 5.87
CA ILE A 15 28.05 3.84 5.81
C ILE A 15 27.56 3.43 7.18
N ASN A 16 28.37 3.56 8.23
CA ASN A 16 27.95 3.31 9.61
C ASN A 16 26.78 4.21 10.03
N SER A 17 26.78 5.47 9.63
CA SER A 17 25.65 6.37 9.91
C SER A 17 24.37 5.94 9.15
N THR A 18 24.51 5.59 7.88
CA THR A 18 23.40 5.07 7.06
C THR A 18 22.83 3.78 7.65
N LYS A 19 23.70 2.83 8.08
CA LYS A 19 23.29 1.60 8.77
C LYS A 19 22.44 1.87 10.01
N LYS A 20 22.82 2.84 10.83
CA LYS A 20 22.02 3.20 12.02
C LYS A 20 20.63 3.70 11.63
N ILE A 21 20.51 4.46 10.54
CA ILE A 21 19.24 4.96 10.03
C ILE A 21 18.38 3.80 9.50
N THR A 22 18.94 2.92 8.67
CA THR A 22 18.19 1.78 8.12
C THR A 22 17.72 0.85 9.21
N LYS A 23 18.56 0.58 10.23
CA LYS A 23 18.16 -0.24 11.39
C LYS A 23 17.05 0.40 12.21
N ALA A 24 17.09 1.71 12.43
CA ALA A 24 16.00 2.42 13.11
C ALA A 24 14.69 2.37 12.30
N MET A 25 14.76 2.54 10.96
CA MET A 25 13.58 2.45 10.09
C MET A 25 13.00 1.02 10.04
N GLU A 26 13.82 -0.01 10.05
CA GLU A 26 13.41 -1.42 10.16
C GLU A 26 12.61 -1.65 11.45
N LEU A 27 13.11 -1.18 12.60
CA LEU A 27 12.43 -1.31 13.89
C LEU A 27 11.08 -0.59 13.91
N VAL A 28 11.03 0.65 13.41
CA VAL A 28 9.77 1.42 13.30
C VAL A 28 8.76 0.71 12.40
N SER A 29 9.21 0.19 11.25
CA SER A 29 8.35 -0.56 10.32
C SER A 29 7.84 -1.85 10.95
N THR A 30 8.64 -2.55 11.75
CA THR A 30 8.25 -3.75 12.48
C THR A 30 7.13 -3.46 13.48
N VAL A 31 7.23 -2.36 14.23
CA VAL A 31 6.18 -1.96 15.19
C VAL A 31 4.88 -1.57 14.46
N LYS A 32 4.98 -0.78 13.38
CA LYS A 32 3.83 -0.40 12.55
C LYS A 32 3.17 -1.62 11.91
N LEU A 33 3.96 -2.56 11.36
CA LEU A 33 3.49 -3.82 10.78
C LEU A 33 2.66 -4.61 11.78
N LYS A 34 3.16 -4.83 13.01
CA LYS A 34 2.44 -5.54 14.06
C LYS A 34 1.10 -4.86 14.39
N LYS A 35 1.11 -3.52 14.50
CA LYS A 35 -0.10 -2.73 14.77
C LYS A 35 -1.14 -2.91 13.66
N PHE A 36 -0.77 -2.69 12.40
CA PHE A 36 -1.70 -2.81 11.27
C PHE A 36 -2.19 -4.24 11.05
N LYS A 37 -1.32 -5.25 11.24
CA LYS A 37 -1.73 -6.65 11.15
C LYS A 37 -2.79 -7.01 12.19
N ASN A 38 -2.65 -6.52 13.42
CA ASN A 38 -3.66 -6.73 14.45
C ASN A 38 -5.00 -6.05 14.10
N VAL A 39 -4.97 -4.85 13.51
CA VAL A 39 -6.19 -4.16 13.03
C VAL A 39 -6.82 -4.93 11.87
N MET A 40 -6.03 -5.38 10.90
CA MET A 40 -6.48 -6.16 9.76
C MET A 40 -7.22 -7.42 10.20
N LEU A 41 -6.63 -8.21 11.10
CA LEU A 41 -7.24 -9.45 11.60
C LEU A 41 -8.55 -9.22 12.37
N LYS A 42 -8.62 -8.15 13.17
CA LYS A 42 -9.85 -7.81 13.89
C LYS A 42 -10.99 -7.40 12.95
N ASN A 43 -10.65 -6.67 11.88
CA ASN A 43 -11.64 -6.21 10.90
C ASN A 43 -12.09 -7.32 9.95
N GLU A 44 -11.24 -8.32 9.69
CA GLU A 44 -11.53 -9.41 8.77
C GLU A 44 -12.78 -10.19 9.16
N LEU A 45 -12.93 -10.53 10.44
CA LEU A 45 -14.13 -11.22 10.94
C LEU A 45 -15.39 -10.39 10.67
N TYR A 46 -15.37 -9.13 11.04
CA TYR A 46 -16.51 -8.23 10.83
C TYR A 46 -16.83 -8.02 9.34
N SER A 47 -15.81 -7.87 8.51
CA SER A 47 -15.96 -7.72 7.05
C SER A 47 -16.58 -8.95 6.41
N ASN A 48 -16.19 -10.16 6.85
CA ASN A 48 -16.71 -11.42 6.35
C ASN A 48 -18.18 -11.61 6.73
N GLU A 49 -18.56 -11.35 7.98
CA GLU A 49 -19.96 -11.41 8.44
C GLU A 49 -20.84 -10.40 7.68
N LEU A 50 -20.33 -9.17 7.51
CA LEU A 50 -21.04 -8.14 6.75
C LEU A 50 -21.20 -8.52 5.28
N LYS A 51 -20.16 -9.14 4.66
CA LYS A 51 -20.24 -9.65 3.30
C LYS A 51 -21.32 -10.74 3.19
N SER A 52 -21.33 -11.71 4.10
CA SER A 52 -22.33 -12.79 4.15
C SER A 52 -23.75 -12.23 4.25
N LEU A 53 -23.97 -11.31 5.19
CA LEU A 53 -25.26 -10.63 5.35
C LEU A 53 -25.67 -9.89 4.08
N THR A 54 -24.74 -9.13 3.48
CA THR A 54 -25.00 -8.39 2.24
C THR A 54 -25.40 -9.34 1.11
N CYS A 55 -24.65 -10.42 0.88
CA CYS A 55 -24.98 -11.41 -0.14
C CYS A 55 -26.39 -12.03 0.09
N THR A 56 -26.72 -12.38 1.34
CA THR A 56 -28.04 -12.92 1.68
C THR A 56 -29.19 -11.94 1.41
N LEU A 57 -29.03 -10.66 1.75
CA LEU A 57 -30.07 -9.66 1.49
C LEU A 57 -30.24 -9.37 0.01
N PHE A 58 -29.12 -9.26 -0.73
CA PHE A 58 -29.15 -9.01 -2.16
C PHE A 58 -29.71 -10.20 -2.97
N SER A 59 -29.54 -11.43 -2.52
CA SER A 59 -30.11 -12.62 -3.19
C SER A 59 -31.64 -12.69 -3.11
N ARG A 60 -32.25 -11.85 -2.26
CA ARG A 60 -33.71 -11.76 -2.07
C ARG A 60 -34.32 -10.51 -2.69
N LEU A 61 -33.49 -9.65 -3.27
CA LEU A 61 -33.97 -8.46 -3.97
C LEU A 61 -34.23 -8.80 -5.44
N ASP A 62 -35.31 -8.30 -5.99
CA ASP A 62 -35.60 -8.44 -7.42
C ASP A 62 -34.56 -7.71 -8.26
N ASP A 63 -34.14 -8.31 -9.39
CA ASP A 63 -33.11 -7.78 -10.29
C ASP A 63 -33.43 -6.35 -10.80
N GLU A 64 -34.70 -6.01 -10.93
CA GLU A 64 -35.13 -4.66 -11.37
C GLU A 64 -34.90 -3.58 -10.31
N GLU A 65 -35.00 -3.93 -9.04
CA GLU A 65 -34.80 -3.03 -7.91
C GLU A 65 -33.32 -2.84 -7.52
N ASN A 66 -32.42 -3.66 -8.06
CA ASN A 66 -31.03 -3.72 -7.67
C ASN A 66 -30.19 -2.69 -8.45
N LYS A 67 -30.16 -1.44 -7.95
CA LYS A 67 -29.38 -0.34 -8.55
C LYS A 67 -27.86 -0.47 -8.34
N TYR A 68 -27.41 -1.23 -7.32
CA TYR A 68 -25.99 -1.28 -6.91
C TYR A 68 -25.15 -2.35 -7.62
N THR A 69 -25.78 -3.27 -8.34
CA THR A 69 -25.09 -4.36 -9.05
C THR A 69 -24.97 -4.16 -10.56
N LYS A 70 -25.50 -3.05 -11.08
CA LYS A 70 -25.44 -2.73 -12.52
C LYS A 70 -24.44 -1.61 -12.78
N LEU A 71 -23.81 -1.66 -13.96
CA LEU A 71 -22.96 -0.57 -14.44
C LEU A 71 -23.80 0.67 -14.73
N ASN A 72 -23.27 1.84 -14.48
CA ASN A 72 -23.87 3.11 -14.89
C ASN A 72 -23.56 3.43 -16.37
N ASP A 73 -24.43 4.26 -16.97
CA ASP A 73 -24.25 4.81 -18.32
C ASP A 73 -23.29 6.01 -18.31
N ALA A 74 -22.06 5.81 -17.87
CA ALA A 74 -21.01 6.82 -17.89
C ALA A 74 -19.81 6.31 -18.69
N GLU A 75 -19.01 7.23 -19.24
CA GLU A 75 -17.88 6.87 -20.11
C GLU A 75 -16.66 6.37 -19.32
N LYS A 76 -16.43 6.89 -18.10
CA LYS A 76 -15.20 6.67 -17.36
C LYS A 76 -15.42 5.87 -16.09
N ASP A 77 -14.39 5.07 -15.76
CA ASP A 77 -14.28 4.38 -14.47
C ASP A 77 -13.53 5.25 -13.46
N LEU A 78 -13.89 5.15 -12.18
CA LEU A 78 -13.14 5.74 -11.09
C LEU A 78 -12.24 4.69 -10.42
N LEU A 79 -10.94 4.95 -10.37
CA LEU A 79 -9.98 4.11 -9.66
C LEU A 79 -9.51 4.80 -8.40
N ILE A 80 -9.66 4.13 -7.26
CA ILE A 80 -9.01 4.52 -6.01
C ILE A 80 -7.73 3.71 -5.90
N VAL A 81 -6.57 4.36 -5.95
CA VAL A 81 -5.26 3.67 -5.98
C VAL A 81 -4.54 3.89 -4.66
N VAL A 82 -4.32 2.81 -3.91
CA VAL A 82 -3.63 2.86 -2.61
C VAL A 82 -2.13 2.74 -2.81
N SER A 83 -1.39 3.77 -2.38
CA SER A 83 0.06 3.82 -2.43
C SER A 83 0.64 4.32 -1.10
N SER A 84 1.96 4.36 -0.98
CA SER A 84 2.63 4.86 0.22
C SER A 84 2.75 6.39 0.24
N ASN A 85 2.86 6.95 1.45
CA ASN A 85 3.26 8.34 1.63
C ASN A 85 4.78 8.53 1.50
N LEU A 86 5.56 7.59 2.04
CA LEU A 86 7.02 7.62 2.04
C LEU A 86 7.57 6.53 1.12
N GLY A 87 8.73 6.79 0.52
CA GLY A 87 9.47 5.80 -0.25
C GLY A 87 10.16 4.75 0.63
N LEU A 88 11.20 4.13 0.08
CA LEU A 88 12.04 3.11 0.73
C LEU A 88 11.26 1.83 1.13
N CYS A 89 10.28 1.46 0.32
CA CYS A 89 9.44 0.26 0.47
C CYS A 89 9.65 -0.73 -0.69
N ALA A 90 10.87 -0.86 -1.17
CA ALA A 90 11.23 -1.71 -2.31
C ALA A 90 10.30 -1.50 -3.53
N GLY A 91 9.80 -2.59 -4.12
CA GLY A 91 8.91 -2.57 -5.29
C GLY A 91 7.45 -2.20 -5.01
N TYR A 92 7.01 -2.08 -3.75
CA TYR A 92 5.60 -1.94 -3.36
C TYR A 92 4.79 -0.94 -4.22
N ASN A 93 5.30 0.28 -4.42
CA ASN A 93 4.61 1.28 -5.24
C ASN A 93 4.70 0.96 -6.74
N ASN A 94 5.86 0.51 -7.22
CA ASN A 94 6.05 0.22 -8.63
C ASN A 94 5.16 -0.93 -9.10
N ASP A 95 4.97 -1.94 -8.26
CA ASP A 95 4.12 -3.09 -8.57
C ASP A 95 2.66 -2.65 -8.76
N ILE A 96 2.14 -1.75 -7.90
CA ILE A 96 0.80 -1.17 -8.06
C ILE A 96 0.71 -0.33 -9.34
N TYR A 97 1.72 0.49 -9.63
CA TYR A 97 1.70 1.35 -10.81
C TYR A 97 1.74 0.55 -12.10
N HIS A 98 2.57 -0.48 -12.18
CA HIS A 98 2.58 -1.40 -13.31
C HIS A 98 1.26 -2.14 -13.46
N TYR A 99 0.65 -2.57 -12.34
CA TYR A 99 -0.66 -3.19 -12.38
C TYR A 99 -1.73 -2.26 -12.95
N VAL A 100 -1.74 -0.98 -12.54
CA VAL A 100 -2.67 0.02 -13.09
C VAL A 100 -2.44 0.24 -14.58
N GLU A 101 -1.18 0.40 -15.02
CA GLU A 101 -0.82 0.60 -16.43
C GLU A 101 -1.18 -0.59 -17.32
N GLN A 102 -1.13 -1.82 -16.80
CA GLN A 102 -1.42 -3.03 -17.55
C GLN A 102 -2.92 -3.34 -17.66
N ASN A 103 -3.72 -2.92 -16.68
CA ASN A 103 -5.11 -3.35 -16.59
C ASN A 103 -6.12 -2.25 -16.91
N PHE A 104 -5.69 -0.99 -17.01
CA PHE A 104 -6.61 0.14 -17.19
C PHE A 104 -6.10 1.12 -18.27
N ASP A 105 -6.99 1.49 -19.20
CA ASP A 105 -6.68 2.52 -20.18
C ASP A 105 -6.72 3.90 -19.50
N LYS A 106 -5.68 4.68 -19.76
CA LYS A 106 -5.51 6.02 -19.19
C LYS A 106 -6.64 6.99 -19.57
N ASN A 107 -7.22 6.83 -20.75
CA ASN A 107 -8.26 7.72 -21.26
C ASN A 107 -9.64 7.38 -20.67
N GLU A 108 -9.83 6.14 -20.23
CA GLU A 108 -11.09 5.63 -19.68
C GLU A 108 -11.19 5.72 -18.17
N VAL A 109 -10.11 6.13 -17.48
CA VAL A 109 -10.08 6.16 -16.02
C VAL A 109 -9.81 7.53 -15.45
N VAL A 110 -10.41 7.80 -14.29
CA VAL A 110 -10.07 8.90 -13.39
C VAL A 110 -9.54 8.33 -12.08
N ILE A 111 -8.46 8.86 -11.53
CA ILE A 111 -7.82 8.30 -10.34
C ILE A 111 -7.99 9.19 -9.12
N ILE A 112 -8.37 8.58 -7.99
CA ILE A 112 -8.20 9.13 -6.64
C ILE A 112 -6.98 8.45 -6.02
N PRO A 113 -5.83 9.14 -5.88
CA PRO A 113 -4.67 8.56 -5.23
C PRO A 113 -4.84 8.62 -3.71
N ILE A 114 -4.54 7.52 -3.03
CA ILE A 114 -4.30 7.46 -1.60
C ILE A 114 -2.80 7.37 -1.39
N GLY A 115 -2.21 8.36 -0.72
CA GLY A 115 -0.77 8.46 -0.48
C GLY A 115 -0.04 9.37 -1.48
N MET A 116 0.98 10.09 -0.97
CA MET A 116 1.73 11.11 -1.72
C MET A 116 2.48 10.55 -2.94
N LYS A 117 2.92 9.28 -2.86
CA LYS A 117 3.64 8.64 -3.98
C LYS A 117 2.70 8.35 -5.15
N GLY A 118 1.43 8.00 -4.87
CA GLY A 118 0.39 7.83 -5.88
C GLY A 118 0.02 9.15 -6.56
N ASP A 119 -0.16 10.23 -5.80
CA ASP A 119 -0.42 11.56 -6.36
C ASP A 119 0.70 11.98 -7.33
N SER A 120 1.95 11.84 -6.91
CA SER A 120 3.10 12.15 -7.76
C SER A 120 3.15 11.29 -9.02
N TYR A 121 2.79 10.01 -8.92
CA TYR A 121 2.74 9.09 -10.05
C TYR A 121 1.65 9.48 -11.06
N VAL A 122 0.42 9.71 -10.59
CA VAL A 122 -0.73 10.08 -11.44
C VAL A 122 -0.41 11.33 -12.25
N LYS A 123 0.13 12.37 -11.60
CA LYS A 123 0.54 13.63 -12.24
C LYS A 123 1.65 13.40 -13.27
N LYS A 124 2.69 12.64 -12.91
CA LYS A 124 3.83 12.36 -13.80
C LYS A 124 3.42 11.56 -15.05
N LYS A 125 2.54 10.61 -14.90
CA LYS A 125 2.05 9.76 -16.01
C LYS A 125 0.92 10.44 -16.79
N GLY A 126 0.33 11.52 -16.26
CA GLY A 126 -0.73 12.30 -16.87
C GLY A 126 -2.05 11.53 -16.95
N PHE A 127 -2.38 10.72 -15.95
CA PHE A 127 -3.73 10.20 -15.74
C PHE A 127 -4.66 11.34 -15.30
N ALA A 128 -5.94 11.23 -15.60
CA ALA A 128 -6.93 12.16 -15.08
C ALA A 128 -7.03 12.00 -13.56
N LEU A 129 -6.88 13.12 -12.82
CA LEU A 129 -6.96 13.17 -11.37
C LEU A 129 -8.34 13.63 -10.95
N ASN A 130 -8.92 12.99 -9.94
CA ASN A 130 -10.07 13.55 -9.24
C ASN A 130 -9.56 14.52 -8.17
N GLU A 131 -9.77 15.83 -8.37
CA GLU A 131 -9.29 16.88 -7.47
C GLU A 131 -10.20 17.12 -6.26
N GLU A 132 -11.43 16.61 -6.30
CA GLU A 132 -12.43 16.82 -5.25
C GLU A 132 -12.11 16.03 -3.96
N PHE A 133 -11.30 14.97 -4.08
CA PHE A 133 -10.94 14.13 -2.94
C PHE A 133 -9.46 13.80 -2.92
N VAL A 134 -8.75 14.23 -1.87
CA VAL A 134 -7.33 13.97 -1.69
C VAL A 134 -7.09 13.39 -0.29
N LEU A 135 -6.62 12.17 -0.22
CA LEU A 135 -6.23 11.49 1.02
C LEU A 135 -4.71 11.33 1.06
N LEU A 136 -4.02 12.36 1.56
CA LEU A 136 -2.55 12.39 1.65
C LEU A 136 -2.03 12.22 3.09
N ASN A 137 -2.89 11.89 4.06
CA ASN A 137 -2.50 11.77 5.46
C ASN A 137 -1.77 10.47 5.75
N GLU A 138 -0.66 10.55 6.50
CA GLU A 138 0.07 9.37 7.00
C GLU A 138 -0.77 8.48 7.92
N LYS A 139 -1.75 9.06 8.60
CA LYS A 139 -2.66 8.36 9.51
C LYS A 139 -4.07 8.44 8.94
N ILE A 140 -4.40 7.50 8.10
CA ILE A 140 -5.77 7.31 7.64
C ILE A 140 -6.58 6.75 8.81
N ASN A 141 -7.56 7.51 9.28
CA ASN A 141 -8.50 7.09 10.32
C ASN A 141 -9.82 6.64 9.69
N TYR A 142 -10.68 6.01 10.50
CA TYR A 142 -11.98 5.52 10.01
C TYR A 142 -12.90 6.65 9.51
N LEU A 143 -12.79 7.87 10.06
CA LEU A 143 -13.57 9.02 9.60
C LEU A 143 -13.19 9.46 8.18
N ASP A 144 -11.89 9.43 7.85
CA ASP A 144 -11.43 9.74 6.49
C ASP A 144 -11.97 8.74 5.48
N ILE A 145 -12.00 7.45 5.86
CA ILE A 145 -12.59 6.38 5.05
C ILE A 145 -14.09 6.57 4.87
N THR A 146 -14.81 6.94 5.94
CA THR A 146 -16.25 7.19 5.86
C THR A 146 -16.57 8.37 4.94
N ARG A 147 -15.74 9.41 4.93
CA ARG A 147 -15.87 10.53 3.97
C ARG A 147 -15.65 10.05 2.54
N LEU A 148 -14.59 9.27 2.31
CA LEU A 148 -14.32 8.68 0.99
C LEU A 148 -15.50 7.81 0.53
N GLY A 149 -16.00 6.93 1.40
CA GLY A 149 -17.13 6.06 1.08
C GLY A 149 -18.41 6.81 0.73
N LYS A 150 -18.72 7.88 1.47
CA LYS A 150 -19.86 8.78 1.14
C LYS A 150 -19.67 9.44 -0.23
N THR A 151 -18.47 9.92 -0.53
CA THR A 151 -18.16 10.54 -1.83
C THR A 151 -18.27 9.52 -2.96
N VAL A 152 -17.75 8.32 -2.78
CA VAL A 152 -17.82 7.21 -3.73
C VAL A 152 -19.27 6.81 -4.01
N LEU A 153 -20.08 6.66 -2.96
CA LEU A 153 -21.50 6.34 -3.09
C LEU A 153 -22.25 7.44 -3.86
N SER A 154 -22.02 8.72 -3.50
CA SER A 154 -22.61 9.86 -4.20
C SER A 154 -22.23 9.91 -5.68
N TYR A 155 -20.97 9.61 -6.03
CA TYR A 155 -20.55 9.56 -7.43
C TYR A 155 -21.24 8.44 -8.20
N PHE A 156 -21.47 7.30 -7.57
CA PHE A 156 -22.17 6.20 -8.21
C PHE A 156 -23.66 6.48 -8.37
N GLU A 157 -24.33 6.96 -7.33
CA GLU A 157 -25.77 7.30 -7.38
C GLU A 157 -26.08 8.43 -8.37
N ASN A 158 -25.18 9.41 -8.51
CA ASN A 158 -25.29 10.48 -9.50
C ASN A 158 -24.82 10.07 -10.91
N LYS A 159 -24.50 8.80 -11.14
CA LYS A 159 -24.01 8.25 -12.42
C LYS A 159 -22.81 9.00 -13.00
N LYS A 160 -21.93 9.55 -12.13
CA LYS A 160 -20.75 10.31 -12.54
C LYS A 160 -19.69 9.41 -13.19
N TYR A 161 -19.62 8.15 -12.77
CA TYR A 161 -18.70 7.13 -13.26
C TYR A 161 -19.43 5.83 -13.59
N ARG A 162 -18.91 5.09 -14.60
CA ARG A 162 -19.43 3.79 -15.05
C ARG A 162 -19.27 2.73 -13.97
N SER A 163 -18.08 2.64 -13.40
CA SER A 163 -17.75 1.76 -12.28
C SER A 163 -16.78 2.45 -11.32
N ILE A 164 -16.70 1.95 -10.10
CA ILE A 164 -15.78 2.45 -9.09
C ILE A 164 -15.01 1.27 -8.52
N LYS A 165 -13.67 1.31 -8.65
CA LYS A 165 -12.78 0.20 -8.27
C LYS A 165 -11.69 0.69 -7.32
N LEU A 166 -11.32 -0.17 -6.36
CA LEU A 166 -10.20 0.04 -5.46
C LEU A 166 -9.03 -0.84 -5.88
N VAL A 167 -7.91 -0.22 -6.24
CA VAL A 167 -6.64 -0.90 -6.50
C VAL A 167 -5.80 -0.85 -5.23
N TYR A 168 -5.46 -2.02 -4.71
CA TYR A 168 -4.76 -2.19 -3.44
C TYR A 168 -3.75 -3.32 -3.53
N THR A 169 -2.89 -3.46 -2.51
CA THR A 169 -1.98 -4.61 -2.41
C THR A 169 -2.54 -5.63 -1.45
N LYS A 170 -2.80 -6.84 -1.95
CA LYS A 170 -3.26 -8.00 -1.17
C LYS A 170 -2.09 -8.63 -0.43
N TYR A 171 -2.28 -8.89 0.86
CA TYR A 171 -1.33 -9.60 1.70
C TYR A 171 -1.47 -11.12 1.50
N VAL A 172 -0.45 -11.77 0.97
CA VAL A 172 -0.39 -13.22 0.86
C VAL A 172 0.40 -13.81 2.03
N ASN A 173 1.62 -13.28 2.25
CA ASN A 173 2.47 -13.61 3.40
C ASN A 173 3.50 -12.48 3.61
N SER A 174 4.41 -12.66 4.57
CA SER A 174 5.40 -11.63 4.95
C SER A 174 6.41 -11.27 3.85
N ILE A 175 6.46 -12.04 2.75
CA ILE A 175 7.40 -11.87 1.65
C ILE A 175 6.65 -11.55 0.34
N LYS A 176 5.47 -12.16 0.13
CA LYS A 176 4.72 -12.04 -1.11
C LYS A 176 3.50 -11.14 -0.95
N PHE A 177 3.47 -10.09 -1.74
CA PHE A 177 2.37 -9.12 -1.86
C PHE A 177 1.98 -9.05 -3.32
N VAL A 178 0.69 -8.91 -3.62
CA VAL A 178 0.17 -8.91 -5.00
C VAL A 178 -0.81 -7.77 -5.16
N PRO A 179 -0.61 -6.86 -6.13
CA PRO A 179 -1.62 -5.88 -6.49
C PRO A 179 -2.91 -6.58 -6.91
N ASN A 180 -4.04 -6.03 -6.49
CA ASN A 180 -5.35 -6.56 -6.79
C ASN A 180 -6.38 -5.44 -6.91
N THR A 181 -7.50 -5.73 -7.57
CA THR A 181 -8.62 -4.82 -7.71
C THR A 181 -9.85 -5.37 -7.01
N LEU A 182 -10.53 -4.51 -6.27
CA LEU A 182 -11.86 -4.76 -5.69
C LEU A 182 -12.86 -3.84 -6.37
N SER A 183 -13.94 -4.39 -6.93
CA SER A 183 -15.09 -3.61 -7.39
C SER A 183 -15.85 -3.09 -6.17
N LEU A 184 -15.98 -1.77 -6.06
CA LEU A 184 -16.83 -1.14 -5.05
C LEU A 184 -18.23 -0.90 -5.61
N PHE A 185 -18.31 -0.57 -6.90
CA PHE A 185 -19.53 -0.45 -7.69
C PHE A 185 -19.23 -0.79 -9.15
N PRO A 186 -20.05 -1.63 -9.81
CA PRO A 186 -21.14 -2.39 -9.21
C PRO A 186 -20.65 -3.37 -8.13
N LEU A 187 -21.52 -3.67 -7.17
CA LEU A 187 -21.24 -4.66 -6.14
C LEU A 187 -21.22 -6.05 -6.77
N GLU A 188 -20.14 -6.80 -6.52
CA GLU A 188 -20.04 -8.21 -6.90
C GLU A 188 -20.66 -9.05 -5.80
N ILE A 189 -21.89 -9.51 -6.02
CA ILE A 189 -22.66 -10.34 -5.08
C ILE A 189 -22.47 -11.80 -5.49
N GLU A 190 -21.93 -12.61 -4.58
CA GLU A 190 -21.88 -14.05 -4.75
C GLU A 190 -23.29 -14.62 -4.50
N ASN A 191 -23.80 -15.43 -5.43
CA ASN A 191 -25.08 -16.11 -5.24
C ASN A 191 -24.99 -17.06 -4.05
N VAL A 192 -25.65 -16.71 -2.98
CA VAL A 192 -25.82 -17.59 -1.82
C VAL A 192 -27.09 -18.41 -2.07
N ASN A 193 -26.96 -19.72 -2.21
CA ASN A 193 -28.11 -20.62 -2.19
C ASN A 193 -28.63 -20.65 -0.75
N ASP A 194 -29.47 -19.68 -0.39
CA ASP A 194 -30.15 -19.65 0.89
C ASP A 194 -31.30 -20.67 0.84
N SER A 195 -31.01 -21.88 1.34
CA SER A 195 -31.98 -22.98 1.42
C SER A 195 -32.90 -22.86 2.63
N THR A 196 -32.90 -21.73 3.34
CA THR A 196 -33.79 -21.53 4.47
C THR A 196 -35.21 -21.29 3.97
N LEU A 197 -36.08 -22.23 4.27
CA LEU A 197 -37.52 -22.22 3.93
C LEU A 197 -38.31 -21.11 4.66
N ILE A 198 -37.68 -20.38 5.59
CA ILE A 198 -38.34 -19.36 6.40
C ILE A 198 -37.93 -17.99 5.86
N GLU A 199 -38.88 -17.24 5.30
CA GLU A 199 -38.68 -15.84 4.97
C GLU A 199 -38.55 -15.03 6.26
N PRO A 200 -37.40 -14.34 6.47
CA PRO A 200 -37.27 -13.45 7.61
C PRO A 200 -38.19 -12.24 7.45
N LEU A 201 -38.70 -11.77 8.55
CA LEU A 201 -39.45 -10.52 8.61
C LEU A 201 -38.43 -9.37 8.62
N TYR A 202 -38.56 -8.41 7.69
CA TYR A 202 -37.74 -7.23 7.61
C TYR A 202 -38.46 -6.02 8.23
N ASP A 203 -37.74 -5.27 9.06
CA ASP A 203 -38.23 -4.03 9.66
C ASP A 203 -37.22 -2.90 9.39
N PRO A 204 -37.57 -1.84 8.62
CA PRO A 204 -38.92 -1.58 8.05
C PRO A 204 -39.20 -2.40 6.78
N ASP A 205 -38.29 -2.55 5.83
CA ASP A 205 -38.42 -3.31 4.58
C ASP A 205 -37.03 -3.63 4.01
N LEU A 206 -36.96 -4.59 3.10
CA LEU A 206 -35.70 -5.08 2.54
C LEU A 206 -34.92 -3.98 1.79
N LYS A 207 -35.60 -3.13 1.04
CA LYS A 207 -34.97 -2.06 0.26
C LYS A 207 -34.32 -1.01 1.16
N THR A 208 -35.02 -0.56 2.18
CA THR A 208 -34.50 0.40 3.18
C THR A 208 -33.31 -0.20 3.94
N LEU A 209 -33.35 -1.49 4.27
CA LEU A 209 -32.23 -2.19 4.91
C LEU A 209 -31.00 -2.19 3.99
N ILE A 210 -31.16 -2.50 2.71
CA ILE A 210 -30.07 -2.51 1.73
C ILE A 210 -29.50 -1.09 1.53
N ASP A 211 -30.34 -0.08 1.39
CA ASP A 211 -29.89 1.30 1.24
C ASP A 211 -29.09 1.81 2.46
N ASN A 212 -29.36 1.31 3.65
CA ASN A 212 -28.59 1.58 4.86
C ASN A 212 -27.32 0.70 4.98
N LEU A 213 -27.35 -0.52 4.48
CA LEU A 213 -26.27 -1.49 4.57
C LEU A 213 -25.14 -1.18 3.56
N VAL A 214 -25.47 -0.76 2.35
CA VAL A 214 -24.50 -0.50 1.27
C VAL A 214 -23.42 0.53 1.68
N PRO A 215 -23.75 1.68 2.28
CA PRO A 215 -22.71 2.61 2.77
C PRO A 215 -21.78 1.97 3.79
N LEU A 216 -22.32 1.14 4.69
CA LEU A 216 -21.53 0.43 5.71
C LEU A 216 -20.62 -0.60 5.06
N TYR A 217 -21.14 -1.39 4.12
CA TYR A 217 -20.38 -2.38 3.37
C TYR A 217 -19.22 -1.75 2.59
N VAL A 218 -19.46 -0.65 1.88
CA VAL A 218 -18.43 0.09 1.14
C VAL A 218 -17.35 0.62 2.08
N ASN A 219 -17.76 1.25 3.21
CA ASN A 219 -16.81 1.80 4.19
C ASN A 219 -15.92 0.72 4.80
N ILE A 220 -16.48 -0.42 5.16
CA ILE A 220 -15.72 -1.52 5.76
C ILE A 220 -14.76 -2.15 4.76
N ASN A 221 -15.20 -2.38 3.51
CA ASN A 221 -14.32 -2.90 2.47
C ASN A 221 -13.18 -1.92 2.15
N LEU A 222 -13.45 -0.63 2.01
CA LEU A 222 -12.41 0.40 1.85
C LEU A 222 -11.41 0.35 3.00
N TYR A 223 -11.91 0.36 4.24
CA TYR A 223 -11.05 0.34 5.42
C TYR A 223 -10.19 -0.93 5.49
N GLN A 224 -10.79 -2.10 5.30
CA GLN A 224 -10.09 -3.38 5.32
C GLN A 224 -8.97 -3.44 4.27
N LYS A 225 -9.25 -3.03 3.03
CA LYS A 225 -8.26 -3.10 1.94
C LYS A 225 -7.18 -2.03 2.03
N ILE A 226 -7.49 -0.86 2.56
CA ILE A 226 -6.48 0.17 2.84
C ILE A 226 -5.55 -0.28 3.98
N VAL A 227 -6.09 -0.85 5.06
CA VAL A 227 -5.27 -1.41 6.16
C VAL A 227 -4.43 -2.59 5.67
N GLU A 228 -4.98 -3.47 4.84
CA GLU A 228 -4.25 -4.58 4.21
C GLU A 228 -3.06 -4.07 3.38
N SER A 229 -3.25 -3.03 2.57
CA SER A 229 -2.19 -2.35 1.84
C SER A 229 -1.12 -1.74 2.75
N GLN A 230 -1.53 -1.15 3.89
CA GLN A 230 -0.58 -0.63 4.89
C GLN A 230 0.25 -1.74 5.53
N VAL A 231 -0.32 -2.92 5.77
CA VAL A 231 0.43 -4.12 6.22
C VAL A 231 1.51 -4.47 5.19
N CYS A 232 1.14 -4.54 3.90
CA CYS A 232 2.07 -4.84 2.81
C CYS A 232 3.18 -3.79 2.69
N GLU A 233 2.83 -2.50 2.77
CA GLU A 233 3.78 -1.38 2.74
C GLU A 233 4.81 -1.48 3.86
N GLN A 234 4.37 -1.72 5.12
CA GLN A 234 5.29 -1.81 6.25
C GLN A 234 6.12 -3.09 6.22
N ALA A 235 5.58 -4.20 5.74
CA ALA A 235 6.34 -5.44 5.56
C ALA A 235 7.42 -5.28 4.46
N SER A 236 7.06 -4.70 3.34
CA SER A 236 8.00 -4.40 2.25
C SER A 236 9.10 -3.43 2.70
N ARG A 237 8.74 -2.38 3.44
CA ARG A 237 9.72 -1.42 3.99
C ARG A 237 10.64 -2.09 5.01
N ARG A 238 10.12 -2.91 5.93
CA ARG A 238 10.94 -3.67 6.89
C ARG A 238 11.97 -4.52 6.16
N ASN A 239 11.55 -5.32 5.19
CA ASN A 239 12.43 -6.19 4.43
C ASN A 239 13.50 -5.39 3.65
N ALA A 240 13.12 -4.25 3.05
CA ALA A 240 14.05 -3.37 2.35
C ALA A 240 15.10 -2.76 3.29
N MET A 241 14.72 -2.37 4.49
CA MET A 241 15.63 -1.80 5.49
C MET A 241 16.54 -2.85 6.12
N GLU A 242 16.04 -4.07 6.36
CA GLU A 242 16.81 -5.22 6.80
C GLU A 242 17.93 -5.53 5.77
N ASN A 243 17.58 -5.72 4.50
CA ASN A 243 18.56 -5.94 3.42
C ASN A 243 19.58 -4.78 3.29
N ALA A 244 19.12 -3.54 3.44
CA ALA A 244 20.01 -2.38 3.39
C ALA A 244 20.99 -2.34 4.58
N THR A 245 20.57 -2.80 5.75
CA THR A 245 21.42 -2.91 6.96
C THR A 245 22.46 -3.99 6.77
N ASP A 246 22.08 -5.16 6.25
CA ASP A 246 22.99 -6.29 6.00
C ASP A 246 24.03 -5.94 4.93
N ASN A 247 23.60 -5.32 3.83
CA ASN A 247 24.53 -4.82 2.80
C ASN A 247 25.50 -3.75 3.34
N ALA A 248 25.06 -2.90 4.26
CA ALA A 248 25.94 -1.93 4.90
C ALA A 248 27.00 -2.62 5.77
N ASP A 249 26.66 -3.70 6.47
CA ASP A 249 27.63 -4.49 7.26
C ASP A 249 28.69 -5.15 6.41
N GLU A 250 28.29 -5.72 5.29
CA GLU A 250 29.22 -6.33 4.33
C GLU A 250 30.19 -5.31 3.74
N LEU A 251 29.66 -4.13 3.35
CA LEU A 251 30.48 -3.04 2.84
C LEU A 251 31.46 -2.49 3.87
N ILE A 252 31.04 -2.36 5.15
CA ILE A 252 31.92 -1.90 6.23
C ILE A 252 33.04 -2.93 6.45
N SER A 253 32.72 -4.21 6.46
CA SER A 253 33.72 -5.29 6.61
C SER A 253 34.77 -5.24 5.50
N THR A 254 34.34 -5.17 4.24
CA THR A 254 35.19 -5.08 3.06
C THR A 254 36.09 -3.83 3.10
N LEU A 255 35.51 -2.67 3.35
CA LEU A 255 36.27 -1.40 3.41
C LEU A 255 37.24 -1.38 4.59
N THR A 256 36.93 -2.03 5.69
CA THR A 256 37.83 -2.15 6.85
C THR A 256 39.04 -2.99 6.52
N LEU A 257 38.85 -4.10 5.78
CA LEU A 257 39.99 -4.92 5.29
C LEU A 257 40.89 -4.13 4.34
N GLU A 258 40.28 -3.39 3.37
CA GLU A 258 41.03 -2.53 2.44
C GLU A 258 41.81 -1.44 3.19
N TYR A 259 41.15 -0.77 4.14
CA TYR A 259 41.77 0.26 4.97
C TYR A 259 42.99 -0.30 5.72
N ASN A 260 42.88 -1.47 6.37
CA ASN A 260 43.96 -2.08 7.11
C ASN A 260 45.15 -2.49 6.21
N LYS A 261 44.86 -3.07 5.03
CA LYS A 261 45.90 -3.37 4.02
C LYS A 261 46.66 -2.12 3.57
N ALA A 262 45.91 -1.08 3.22
CA ALA A 262 46.49 0.20 2.75
C ALA A 262 47.30 0.88 3.88
N ARG A 263 46.81 0.84 5.13
CA ARG A 263 47.54 1.36 6.30
C ARG A 263 48.83 0.62 6.52
N GLN A 264 48.84 -0.72 6.47
CA GLN A 264 50.05 -1.54 6.62
C GLN A 264 51.07 -1.20 5.52
N ALA A 265 50.64 -1.10 4.26
CA ALA A 265 51.49 -0.73 3.13
C ALA A 265 52.12 0.67 3.32
N GLN A 266 51.33 1.65 3.80
CA GLN A 266 51.83 2.99 4.08
C GLN A 266 52.86 2.99 5.21
N ILE A 267 52.59 2.28 6.33
CA ILE A 267 53.55 2.16 7.44
C ILE A 267 54.84 1.53 6.96
N THR A 268 54.79 0.46 6.17
CA THR A 268 55.97 -0.22 5.62
C THR A 268 56.75 0.72 4.70
N GLN A 269 56.08 1.52 3.88
CA GLN A 269 56.73 2.51 3.02
C GLN A 269 57.38 3.60 3.85
N GLU A 270 56.72 4.16 4.85
CA GLU A 270 57.29 5.22 5.74
C GLU A 270 58.52 4.68 6.49
N ILE A 271 58.49 3.46 7.00
CA ILE A 271 59.66 2.81 7.64
C ILE A 271 60.82 2.65 6.63
N SER A 272 60.52 2.21 5.41
CA SER A 272 61.53 2.02 4.36
C SER A 272 62.15 3.34 3.95
N GLU A 273 61.37 4.42 3.84
CA GLU A 273 61.86 5.77 3.53
C GLU A 273 62.78 6.32 4.64
N VAL A 274 62.43 6.12 5.90
CA VAL A 274 63.26 6.50 7.06
C VAL A 274 64.61 5.76 7.05
N ILE A 275 64.58 4.44 6.80
CA ILE A 275 65.83 3.63 6.74
C ILE A 275 66.68 4.02 5.55
N ALA A 276 66.08 4.34 4.38
CA ALA A 276 66.80 4.77 3.20
C ALA A 276 67.39 6.20 3.32
N GLY A 277 66.71 7.06 4.10
CA GLY A 277 67.15 8.44 4.33
C GLY A 277 68.22 8.61 5.42
N GLN A 278 68.58 7.51 6.14
CA GLN A 278 69.66 7.50 7.13
C GLN A 278 71.05 7.16 6.51
N LYS A 279 71.18 7.11 5.22
CA LYS A 279 72.47 7.07 4.48
C LYS A 279 72.75 8.43 3.92
#